data_f82139265ff1706b7439f07cf0dc4289
#
_entry.id   f82139265ff1706b7439f07cf0dc4289
#
_cell.length_a   1.000
_cell.length_b   1.000
_cell.length_c   1.000
_cell.angle_alpha   90.00
_cell.angle_beta   90.00
_cell.angle_gamma   90.00
#
_symmetry.space_group_name_H-M   'P 1'
#
loop_
_entity.id
_entity.type
_entity.pdbx_description
1 polymer ?
#
loop_
_entity_poly.entity_id
_entity_poly.type
_entity_poly.pdbx_seq_one_letter_code
_entity_poly.pdbx_strand_id
1 'polypeptide(L)'
;MKVLLIEDNANISDMMAQFLTLKGYDCTIVNNGKDGLTQILNKNHDIILLDLAMPEFSGYDIIDSLEKKGKLKEQKIIVLTAFSLTEKDMKDLIHRGIRVCLKKPVQLSELLKIIQTCT
;
A
#
# COMPACT_ATOMS: atom_id res chain seq x y z
N MET A 1 -15.74 -3.63 0.86
CA MET A 1 -14.36 -4.00 0.46
C MET A 1 -13.39 -3.42 1.46
N LYS A 2 -12.45 -4.23 1.89
CA LYS A 2 -11.50 -3.87 2.96
C LYS A 2 -10.20 -3.36 2.38
N VAL A 3 -9.81 -2.15 2.79
CA VAL A 3 -8.56 -1.51 2.38
C VAL A 3 -7.67 -1.33 3.61
N LEU A 4 -6.45 -1.80 3.52
CA LEU A 4 -5.42 -1.53 4.53
C LEU A 4 -4.53 -0.40 4.02
N LEU A 5 -4.40 0.64 4.81
CA LEU A 5 -3.56 1.80 4.48
C LEU A 5 -2.39 1.86 5.46
N ILE A 6 -1.19 1.67 4.94
CA ILE A 6 0.05 1.71 5.71
C ILE A 6 0.81 2.99 5.33
N GLU A 7 0.74 3.99 6.18
CA GLU A 7 1.28 5.33 5.96
C GLU A 7 1.66 5.95 7.29
N ASP A 8 2.91 6.37 7.45
CA ASP A 8 3.39 6.92 8.71
C ASP A 8 2.92 8.35 9.01
N ASN A 9 2.56 9.11 7.98
CA ASN A 9 2.00 10.45 8.18
C ASN A 9 0.51 10.36 8.47
N ALA A 10 0.13 10.64 9.72
CA ALA A 10 -1.25 10.51 10.17
C ALA A 10 -2.22 11.45 9.43
N ASN A 11 -1.78 12.65 9.07
CA ASN A 11 -2.65 13.58 8.34
C ASN A 11 -2.97 13.06 6.95
N ILE A 12 -2.00 12.47 6.28
CA ILE A 12 -2.19 11.88 4.94
C ILE A 12 -3.09 10.65 5.05
N SER A 13 -2.82 9.75 6.00
CA SER A 13 -3.62 8.54 6.14
C SER A 13 -5.06 8.84 6.51
N ASP A 14 -5.29 9.81 7.40
CA ASP A 14 -6.65 10.21 7.79
C ASP A 14 -7.42 10.78 6.60
N MET A 15 -6.78 11.63 5.81
CA MET A 15 -7.40 12.23 4.62
C MET A 15 -7.79 11.15 3.60
N MET A 16 -6.89 10.22 3.32
CA MET A 16 -7.14 9.15 2.36
C MET A 16 -8.25 8.21 2.85
N ALA A 17 -8.20 7.85 4.13
CA ALA A 17 -9.21 6.97 4.72
C ALA A 17 -10.59 7.60 4.72
N GLN A 18 -10.70 8.89 5.03
CA GLN A 18 -11.98 9.61 4.96
C GLN A 18 -12.56 9.58 3.55
N PHE A 19 -11.73 9.86 2.56
CA PHE A 19 -12.16 9.82 1.16
C PHE A 19 -12.68 8.43 0.77
N LEU A 20 -11.91 7.40 1.07
CA LEU A 20 -12.26 6.03 0.70
C LEU A 20 -13.49 5.53 1.46
N THR A 21 -13.62 5.91 2.73
CA THR A 21 -14.79 5.56 3.53
C THR A 21 -16.07 6.17 2.93
N LEU A 22 -15.98 7.42 2.47
CA LEU A 22 -17.11 8.07 1.78
C LEU A 22 -17.48 7.35 0.47
N LYS A 23 -16.54 6.64 -0.12
CA LYS A 23 -16.77 5.88 -1.35
C LYS A 23 -17.20 4.43 -1.08
N GLY A 24 -17.43 4.07 0.17
CA GLY A 24 -17.96 2.76 0.54
C GLY A 24 -16.92 1.72 0.92
N TYR A 25 -15.65 2.09 1.08
CA TYR A 25 -14.60 1.16 1.50
C TYR A 25 -14.45 1.14 3.01
N ASP A 26 -14.11 -0.03 3.53
CA ASP A 26 -13.82 -0.22 4.96
C ASP A 26 -12.29 -0.12 5.13
N CYS A 27 -11.83 1.02 5.66
CA CYS A 27 -10.40 1.32 5.76
C CYS A 27 -9.86 1.04 7.14
N THR A 28 -8.72 0.35 7.19
CA THR A 28 -7.91 0.20 8.39
C THR A 28 -6.62 0.97 8.17
N ILE A 29 -6.26 1.84 9.12
CA ILE A 29 -5.04 2.65 9.06
C ILE A 29 -4.00 2.06 10.01
N VAL A 30 -2.77 1.94 9.52
CA VAL A 30 -1.60 1.59 10.31
C VAL A 30 -0.50 2.59 10.00
N ASN A 31 0.13 3.14 11.02
CA ASN A 31 1.09 4.23 10.83
C ASN A 31 2.56 3.82 11.01
N ASN A 32 2.85 2.54 10.95
CA ASN A 32 4.24 2.04 10.94
C ASN A 32 4.33 0.70 10.20
N GLY A 33 5.55 0.37 9.78
CA GLY A 33 5.76 -0.81 8.94
C GLY A 33 5.58 -2.15 9.65
N LYS A 34 6.00 -2.24 10.91
CA LYS A 34 5.88 -3.50 11.66
C LYS A 34 4.42 -3.88 11.88
N ASP A 35 3.61 -2.93 12.32
CA ASP A 35 2.18 -3.16 12.50
C ASP A 35 1.49 -3.43 11.16
N GLY A 36 1.97 -2.78 10.10
CA GLY A 36 1.49 -3.04 8.74
C GLY A 36 1.71 -4.48 8.33
N LEU A 37 2.90 -5.00 8.53
CA LEU A 37 3.20 -6.40 8.22
C LEU A 37 2.35 -7.36 9.04
N THR A 38 2.18 -7.08 10.33
CA THR A 38 1.34 -7.88 11.22
C THR A 38 -0.11 -7.93 10.71
N GLN A 39 -0.65 -6.79 10.29
CA GLN A 39 -2.00 -6.72 9.74
C GLN A 39 -2.14 -7.56 8.46
N ILE A 40 -1.15 -7.48 7.57
CA ILE A 40 -1.17 -8.24 6.32
C ILE A 40 -1.18 -9.74 6.62
N LEU A 41 -0.34 -10.20 7.56
CA LEU A 41 -0.18 -11.61 7.86
C LEU A 41 -1.37 -12.20 8.63
N ASN A 42 -2.02 -11.40 9.46
CA ASN A 42 -3.03 -11.90 10.38
C ASN A 42 -4.47 -11.65 9.94
N LYS A 43 -4.69 -10.79 8.95
CA LYS A 43 -6.04 -10.44 8.48
C LYS A 43 -6.07 -10.37 6.97
N ASN A 44 -7.26 -10.60 6.41
CA ASN A 44 -7.46 -10.49 4.97
C ASN A 44 -7.91 -9.08 4.61
N HIS A 45 -7.28 -8.51 3.61
CA HIS A 45 -7.64 -7.22 3.03
C HIS A 45 -7.76 -7.39 1.52
N ASP A 46 -8.69 -6.65 0.92
CA ASP A 46 -8.88 -6.71 -0.54
C ASP A 46 -7.82 -5.91 -1.28
N ILE A 47 -7.41 -4.79 -0.69
CA ILE A 47 -6.38 -3.91 -1.25
C ILE A 47 -5.48 -3.42 -0.12
N ILE A 48 -4.18 -3.32 -0.39
CA ILE A 48 -3.21 -2.75 0.53
C ILE A 48 -2.55 -1.55 -0.16
N LEU A 49 -2.65 -0.39 0.48
CA LEU A 49 -1.96 0.83 0.05
C LEU A 49 -0.73 0.98 0.93
N LEU A 50 0.45 0.92 0.35
CA LEU A 50 1.71 0.86 1.08
C LEU A 50 2.64 2.00 0.69
N ASP A 51 2.99 2.84 1.67
CA ASP A 51 4.04 3.83 1.52
C ASP A 51 5.40 3.15 1.65
N LEU A 52 6.30 3.41 0.73
CA LEU A 52 7.66 2.85 0.80
C LEU A 52 8.55 3.56 1.82
N ALA A 53 8.32 4.86 2.02
CA ALA A 53 9.20 5.70 2.85
C ALA A 53 8.68 5.81 4.28
N MET A 54 9.00 4.84 5.11
CA MET A 54 8.65 4.87 6.52
C MET A 54 9.89 4.64 7.37
N PRO A 55 10.03 5.32 8.53
CA PRO A 55 11.18 5.12 9.40
C PRO A 55 11.18 3.72 10.02
N GLU A 56 12.36 3.24 10.39
CA GLU A 56 12.60 1.98 11.12
C GLU A 56 12.27 0.72 10.32
N PHE A 57 11.05 0.58 9.83
CA PHE A 57 10.63 -0.56 9.03
C PHE A 57 9.89 -0.05 7.80
N SER A 58 10.57 -0.04 6.67
CA SER A 58 10.07 0.58 5.44
C SER A 58 9.08 -0.32 4.68
N GLY A 59 8.47 0.24 3.64
CA GLY A 59 7.65 -0.55 2.72
C GLY A 59 8.44 -1.64 2.03
N TYR A 60 9.71 -1.38 1.70
CA TYR A 60 10.59 -2.43 1.15
C TYR A 60 10.80 -3.57 2.13
N ASP A 61 10.93 -3.27 3.42
CA ASP A 61 11.08 -4.30 4.46
C ASP A 61 9.84 -5.20 4.51
N ILE A 62 8.65 -4.60 4.38
CA ILE A 62 7.39 -5.36 4.31
C ILE A 62 7.40 -6.28 3.09
N ILE A 63 7.73 -5.74 1.92
CA ILE A 63 7.76 -6.49 0.66
C ILE A 63 8.74 -7.66 0.76
N ASP A 64 9.95 -7.39 1.26
CA ASP A 64 10.96 -8.44 1.42
C ASP A 64 10.50 -9.53 2.37
N SER A 65 9.86 -9.16 3.49
CA SER A 65 9.34 -10.12 4.46
C SER A 65 8.24 -11.01 3.87
N LEU A 66 7.32 -10.41 3.10
CA LEU A 66 6.25 -11.15 2.45
C LEU A 66 6.80 -12.10 1.38
N GLU A 67 7.80 -11.65 0.64
CA GLU A 67 8.43 -12.46 -0.40
C GLU A 67 9.13 -13.69 0.20
N LYS A 68 9.87 -13.50 1.30
CA LYS A 68 10.52 -14.59 2.01
C LYS A 68 9.53 -15.63 2.53
N LYS A 69 8.34 -15.19 2.91
CA LYS A 69 7.29 -16.07 3.41
C LYS A 69 6.45 -16.70 2.29
N GLY A 70 6.74 -16.36 1.03
CA GLY A 70 5.97 -16.82 -0.12
C GLY A 70 4.55 -16.26 -0.19
N LYS A 71 4.31 -15.11 0.45
CA LYS A 71 2.97 -14.53 0.56
C LYS A 71 2.77 -13.25 -0.24
N LEU A 72 3.83 -12.73 -0.88
CA LEU A 72 3.74 -11.45 -1.58
C LEU A 72 2.73 -11.48 -2.72
N LYS A 73 2.75 -12.52 -3.55
CA LYS A 73 1.88 -12.63 -4.72
C LYS A 73 0.41 -12.84 -4.38
N GLU A 74 0.12 -13.25 -3.16
CA GLU A 74 -1.25 -13.41 -2.67
C GLU A 74 -1.91 -12.07 -2.35
N GLN A 75 -1.11 -11.02 -2.18
CA GLN A 75 -1.59 -9.70 -1.77
C GLN A 75 -1.81 -8.81 -2.98
N LYS A 76 -2.78 -7.90 -2.87
CA LYS A 76 -3.00 -6.85 -3.87
C LYS A 76 -2.44 -5.55 -3.31
N ILE A 77 -1.17 -5.28 -3.58
CA ILE A 77 -0.45 -4.15 -3.04
C ILE A 77 -0.29 -3.07 -4.09
N ILE A 78 -0.72 -1.86 -3.74
CA ILE A 78 -0.47 -0.63 -4.49
C ILE A 78 0.56 0.16 -3.69
N VAL A 79 1.72 0.40 -4.28
CA VAL A 79 2.80 1.15 -3.64
C VAL A 79 2.61 2.64 -3.91
N LEU A 80 2.70 3.44 -2.84
CA LEU A 80 2.68 4.89 -2.91
C LEU A 80 4.06 5.38 -2.49
N THR A 81 4.69 6.25 -3.27
CA THR A 81 6.03 6.69 -2.94
C THR A 81 6.28 8.15 -3.29
N ALA A 82 6.94 8.86 -2.37
CA ALA A 82 7.47 10.20 -2.62
C ALA A 82 8.85 10.14 -3.26
N PHE A 83 9.49 8.96 -3.28
CA PHE A 83 10.81 8.82 -3.87
C PHE A 83 10.74 8.85 -5.39
N SER A 84 11.80 9.36 -6.00
CA SER A 84 12.02 9.22 -7.43
C SER A 84 12.48 7.79 -7.72
N LEU A 85 11.55 6.89 -7.89
CA LEU A 85 11.88 5.55 -8.35
C LEU A 85 12.16 5.62 -9.85
N THR A 86 13.18 4.90 -10.27
CA THR A 86 13.45 4.74 -11.71
C THR A 86 12.41 3.81 -12.31
N GLU A 87 12.25 3.84 -13.64
CA GLU A 87 11.39 2.88 -14.32
C GLU A 87 11.81 1.45 -14.04
N LYS A 88 13.12 1.23 -13.93
CA LYS A 88 13.67 -0.09 -13.59
C LYS A 88 13.20 -0.54 -12.21
N ASP A 89 13.26 0.35 -11.21
CA ASP A 89 12.81 0.03 -9.86
C ASP A 89 11.33 -0.32 -9.83
N MET A 90 10.51 0.44 -10.54
CA MET A 90 9.07 0.19 -10.61
C MET A 90 8.76 -1.13 -11.32
N LYS A 91 9.44 -1.41 -12.42
CA LYS A 91 9.29 -2.69 -13.13
C LYS A 91 9.70 -3.88 -12.27
N ASP A 92 10.76 -3.72 -11.49
CA ASP A 92 11.23 -4.75 -10.57
C ASP A 92 10.18 -5.07 -9.51
N LEU A 93 9.58 -4.04 -8.91
CA LEU A 93 8.51 -4.22 -7.93
C LEU A 93 7.30 -4.93 -8.55
N ILE A 94 6.88 -4.52 -9.73
CA ILE A 94 5.77 -5.17 -10.44
C ILE A 94 6.11 -6.64 -10.71
N HIS A 95 7.32 -6.92 -11.15
CA HIS A 95 7.76 -8.29 -11.42
C HIS A 95 7.74 -9.15 -10.15
N ARG A 96 8.06 -8.57 -8.99
CA ARG A 96 8.03 -9.27 -7.70
C ARG A 96 6.60 -9.58 -7.22
N GLY A 97 5.60 -8.85 -7.70
CA GLY A 97 4.20 -9.09 -7.34
C GLY A 97 3.41 -7.87 -6.91
N ILE A 98 4.01 -6.68 -6.94
CA ILE A 98 3.30 -5.42 -6.68
C ILE A 98 2.38 -5.12 -7.85
N ARG A 99 1.15 -4.70 -7.56
CA ARG A 99 0.15 -4.46 -8.61
C ARG A 99 0.39 -3.15 -9.36
N VAL A 100 0.62 -2.07 -8.62
CA VAL A 100 0.80 -0.74 -9.19
C VAL A 100 1.75 0.06 -8.31
N CYS A 101 2.57 0.91 -8.92
CA CYS A 101 3.39 1.90 -8.22
C CYS A 101 2.91 3.29 -8.60
N LEU A 102 2.56 4.10 -7.61
CA LEU A 102 2.10 5.47 -7.81
C LEU A 102 3.04 6.45 -7.12
N LYS A 103 3.35 7.54 -7.80
CA LYS A 103 4.16 8.62 -7.23
C LYS A 103 3.27 9.61 -6.49
N LYS A 104 3.70 10.03 -5.30
CA LYS A 104 3.06 11.12 -4.57
C LYS A 104 3.42 12.47 -5.20
N PRO A 105 2.54 13.46 -5.15
CA PRO A 105 1.19 13.43 -4.57
C PRO A 105 0.22 12.69 -5.49
N VAL A 106 -0.61 11.82 -4.91
CA VAL A 106 -1.60 11.05 -5.66
C VAL A 106 -2.94 11.76 -5.57
N GLN A 107 -3.58 11.97 -6.71
CA GLN A 107 -4.94 12.49 -6.74
C GLN A 107 -5.90 11.41 -6.28
N LEU A 108 -6.79 11.75 -5.35
CA LEU A 108 -7.71 10.77 -4.76
C LEU A 108 -8.64 10.13 -5.79
N SER A 109 -9.10 10.91 -6.79
CA SER A 109 -9.93 10.38 -7.87
C SER A 109 -9.18 9.34 -8.72
N GLU A 110 -7.90 9.55 -8.96
CA GLU A 110 -7.06 8.60 -9.69
C GLU A 110 -6.82 7.34 -8.86
N LEU A 111 -6.55 7.51 -7.58
CA LEU A 111 -6.38 6.38 -6.66
C LEU A 111 -7.63 5.51 -6.63
N LEU A 112 -8.81 6.13 -6.58
CA LEU A 112 -10.07 5.41 -6.59
C LEU A 112 -10.23 4.56 -7.85
N LYS A 113 -9.91 5.11 -9.02
CA LYS A 113 -9.98 4.38 -10.29
C LYS A 113 -9.03 3.17 -10.28
N ILE A 114 -7.83 3.35 -9.76
CA ILE A 114 -6.85 2.27 -9.69
C ILE A 114 -7.32 1.17 -8.75
N ILE A 115 -7.85 1.52 -7.59
CA ILE A 115 -8.42 0.55 -6.67
C ILE A 115 -9.55 -0.25 -7.34
N GLN A 116 -10.44 0.44 -8.05
CA GLN A 116 -11.54 -0.21 -8.76
C GLN A 116 -11.03 -1.17 -9.84
N THR A 117 -9.95 -0.82 -10.52
CA THR A 117 -9.33 -1.66 -11.55
C THR A 117 -8.68 -2.90 -10.95
N CYS A 118 -8.11 -2.80 -9.75
CA CYS A 118 -7.43 -3.92 -9.09
C CYS A 118 -8.40 -4.92 -8.44
N THR A 119 -9.65 -4.57 -8.35
CA THR A 119 -10.68 -5.41 -7.74
C THR A 119 -11.71 -5.85 -8.76
#